data_6c1458c11be6bf9b9473ad6af4c9c163
#
_entry.id   6c1458c11be6bf9b9473ad6af4c9c163
#
_cell.length_a   1.000
_cell.length_b   1.000
_cell.length_c   1.000
_cell.angle_alpha   90.00
_cell.angle_beta   90.00
_cell.angle_gamma   90.00
#
_symmetry.space_group_name_H-M   'P 1'
#
loop_
_entity.id
_entity.type
_entity.pdbx_description
1 polymer ?
#
loop_
_entity_poly.entity_id
_entity_poly.type
_entity_poly.pdbx_seq_one_letter_code
_entity_poly.pdbx_strand_id
1 'polypeptide(L)'
;MCLDDFTHTRRDILKLSAMLTAAGALPMLASLQARAAAEPDAPVRIGYLPITDATPLLVAHNNGLFEAEGIKAERPVLLRSWAQVIEAFISGQVNVIHLLSPMTVWARYGSKVPAKVVAWNHVGGSGLTVAPGIREVKQLGGQSVAIPFWYSIHNVVVQQLFRDNGLQPVTRPVNSPLAANEVNLVVMPPSDMPPALATQRIAGYIVAEPFNALAEDLKVGRVQRFTGDMWRNHACCVVFMHEHDLNNRPEWSQKVVNAIVKAQLWTRDNREQAAKLLAKDGDNRYTPHSSQVLQRVLAPAATERTGYENDGAIQHANWDEQRIDFQPYPFPSYTEALVTRLKHTLIQGDNAFLADLDPAHVAQDLVDDRFVKNSIASVGGLKAFGLPESFTRTEEFGF
;
A
#
# COMPACT_ATOMS: atom_id res chain seq x y z
N MET A 1 -18.85 -27.76 -14.17
CA MET A 1 -17.46 -27.54 -13.76
C MET A 1 -17.53 -26.55 -12.61
N CYS A 2 -17.46 -27.08 -11.37
CA CYS A 2 -17.81 -26.37 -10.15
C CYS A 2 -16.85 -25.23 -9.83
N LEU A 3 -17.42 -24.04 -9.56
CA LEU A 3 -16.73 -22.81 -9.16
C LEU A 3 -16.66 -22.67 -7.62
N ASP A 4 -16.34 -23.75 -6.91
CA ASP A 4 -16.47 -23.79 -5.43
C ASP A 4 -15.17 -23.64 -4.64
N ASP A 5 -14.07 -23.08 -5.20
CA ASP A 5 -12.77 -23.13 -4.51
C ASP A 5 -11.99 -21.81 -4.43
N PHE A 6 -12.66 -20.67 -4.18
CA PHE A 6 -11.96 -19.40 -3.91
C PHE A 6 -12.33 -18.73 -2.58
N THR A 7 -12.65 -19.52 -1.56
CA THR A 7 -12.65 -19.02 -0.19
C THR A 7 -11.26 -19.23 0.41
N HIS A 8 -10.42 -18.19 0.40
CA HIS A 8 -9.29 -18.16 1.32
C HIS A 8 -9.85 -18.21 2.74
N THR A 9 -9.88 -19.40 3.26
CA THR A 9 -10.52 -19.71 4.54
C THR A 9 -9.66 -19.13 5.68
N ARG A 10 -10.28 -18.94 6.85
CA ARG A 10 -9.58 -18.74 8.14
C ARG A 10 -8.32 -19.61 8.26
N ARG A 11 -8.32 -20.77 7.61
CA ARG A 11 -7.23 -21.74 7.59
C ARG A 11 -6.00 -21.26 6.80
N ASP A 12 -6.16 -20.45 5.76
CA ASP A 12 -5.02 -19.94 4.96
C ASP A 12 -4.37 -18.73 5.64
N ILE A 13 -5.16 -17.89 6.31
CA ILE A 13 -4.65 -16.80 7.17
C ILE A 13 -4.01 -17.39 8.44
N LEU A 14 -4.62 -18.41 9.03
CA LEU A 14 -4.06 -19.14 10.17
C LEU A 14 -2.80 -19.93 9.79
N LYS A 15 -2.71 -20.47 8.57
CA LYS A 15 -1.48 -21.11 8.08
C LYS A 15 -0.37 -20.10 7.89
N LEU A 16 -0.66 -18.89 7.36
CA LEU A 16 0.33 -17.84 7.26
C LEU A 16 0.81 -17.39 8.65
N SER A 17 -0.11 -17.19 9.60
CA SER A 17 0.24 -16.90 11.00
C SER A 17 0.97 -18.07 11.68
N ALA A 18 0.55 -19.31 11.41
CA ALA A 18 1.19 -20.51 11.95
C ALA A 18 2.54 -20.82 11.31
N MET A 19 2.74 -20.54 10.02
CA MET A 19 4.04 -20.65 9.37
C MET A 19 5.05 -19.64 9.90
N LEU A 20 4.59 -18.45 10.29
CA LEU A 20 5.43 -17.38 10.81
C LEU A 20 5.72 -17.51 12.33
N THR A 21 4.85 -18.19 13.09
CA THR A 21 4.98 -18.36 14.55
C THR A 21 5.53 -19.72 14.98
N ALA A 22 5.44 -20.75 14.13
CA ALA A 22 6.01 -22.05 14.42
C ALA A 22 7.53 -22.08 14.13
N ALA A 23 8.26 -23.01 14.73
CA ALA A 23 9.71 -23.23 14.63
C ALA A 23 10.34 -23.17 13.20
N GLY A 24 9.56 -22.96 12.16
CA GLY A 24 9.99 -22.76 10.78
C GLY A 24 10.49 -21.35 10.43
N ALA A 25 10.13 -20.30 11.19
CA ALA A 25 10.59 -18.94 10.88
C ALA A 25 12.08 -18.72 11.21
N LEU A 26 12.56 -19.30 12.29
CA LEU A 26 13.97 -19.19 12.70
C LEU A 26 14.95 -19.80 11.69
N PRO A 27 14.73 -21.01 11.12
CA PRO A 27 15.57 -21.54 10.07
C PRO A 27 15.50 -20.74 8.76
N MET A 28 14.33 -20.17 8.40
CA MET A 28 14.19 -19.30 7.22
C MET A 28 14.96 -17.98 7.41
N LEU A 29 14.86 -17.35 8.56
CA LEU A 29 15.61 -16.12 8.87
C LEU A 29 17.12 -16.37 8.89
N ALA A 30 17.56 -17.48 9.44
CA ALA A 30 18.96 -17.90 9.42
C ALA A 30 19.46 -18.19 7.99
N SER A 31 18.62 -18.78 7.14
CA SER A 31 18.97 -19.03 5.74
C SER A 31 19.05 -17.75 4.91
N LEU A 32 18.22 -16.74 5.21
CA LEU A 32 18.29 -15.42 4.61
C LEU A 32 19.56 -14.67 4.99
N GLN A 33 19.91 -14.69 6.27
CA GLN A 33 21.16 -14.11 6.75
C GLN A 33 22.38 -14.77 6.15
N ALA A 34 22.37 -16.11 6.05
CA ALA A 34 23.45 -16.87 5.42
C ALA A 34 23.55 -16.57 3.90
N ARG A 35 22.41 -16.43 3.19
CA ARG A 35 22.41 -16.13 1.77
C ARG A 35 22.87 -14.70 1.49
N ALA A 36 22.40 -13.72 2.25
CA ALA A 36 22.84 -12.34 2.10
C ALA A 36 24.32 -12.15 2.47
N ALA A 37 24.82 -12.91 3.45
CA ALA A 37 26.25 -12.92 3.80
C ALA A 37 27.11 -13.57 2.68
N ALA A 38 26.54 -14.50 1.92
CA ALA A 38 27.24 -15.19 0.83
C ALA A 38 27.27 -14.40 -0.50
N GLU A 39 26.38 -13.40 -0.65
CA GLU A 39 26.23 -12.62 -1.90
C GLU A 39 26.25 -11.10 -1.61
N PRO A 40 27.42 -10.51 -1.28
CA PRO A 40 27.49 -9.08 -0.97
C PRO A 40 27.05 -8.17 -2.13
N ASP A 41 27.20 -8.64 -3.38
CA ASP A 41 26.81 -7.96 -4.62
C ASP A 41 25.48 -8.47 -5.19
N ALA A 42 24.63 -9.09 -4.36
CA ALA A 42 23.33 -9.58 -4.81
C ALA A 42 22.53 -8.48 -5.52
N PRO A 43 21.89 -8.80 -6.67
CA PRO A 43 21.09 -7.85 -7.41
C PRO A 43 19.86 -7.39 -6.60
N VAL A 44 19.30 -6.26 -7.00
CA VAL A 44 18.01 -5.80 -6.53
C VAL A 44 16.93 -6.73 -7.08
N ARG A 45 16.18 -7.38 -6.21
CA ARG A 45 15.04 -8.25 -6.53
C ARG A 45 13.78 -7.65 -5.94
N ILE A 46 12.94 -7.10 -6.81
CA ILE A 46 11.73 -6.38 -6.42
C ILE A 46 10.52 -7.30 -6.45
N GLY A 47 9.74 -7.33 -5.37
CA GLY A 47 8.40 -7.93 -5.35
C GLY A 47 7.31 -6.86 -5.35
N TYR A 48 6.28 -7.01 -6.20
CA TYR A 48 5.23 -6.00 -6.30
C TYR A 48 3.86 -6.59 -6.66
N LEU A 49 2.81 -5.82 -6.32
CA LEU A 49 1.45 -6.01 -6.81
C LEU A 49 1.19 -5.11 -8.03
N PRO A 50 0.25 -5.46 -8.94
CA PRO A 50 -0.04 -4.69 -10.15
C PRO A 50 -0.89 -3.45 -9.83
N ILE A 51 -0.38 -2.58 -8.98
CA ILE A 51 -1.01 -1.33 -8.51
C ILE A 51 -0.10 -0.15 -8.77
N THR A 52 -0.69 1.05 -8.86
CA THR A 52 0.08 2.29 -9.09
C THR A 52 1.03 2.64 -7.97
N ASP A 53 0.84 2.05 -6.81
CA ASP A 53 1.71 2.18 -5.65
C ASP A 53 3.15 1.71 -5.95
N ALA A 54 3.31 0.72 -6.85
CA ALA A 54 4.60 0.18 -7.25
C ALA A 54 5.36 1.06 -8.26
N THR A 55 4.75 2.14 -8.75
CA THR A 55 5.30 2.97 -9.83
C THR A 55 6.77 3.33 -9.66
N PRO A 56 7.24 3.86 -8.51
CA PRO A 56 8.65 4.25 -8.38
C PRO A 56 9.62 3.08 -8.54
N LEU A 57 9.27 1.91 -8.02
CA LEU A 57 10.10 0.71 -8.13
C LEU A 57 10.21 0.24 -9.58
N LEU A 58 9.10 0.27 -10.31
CA LEU A 58 9.01 -0.16 -11.70
C LEU A 58 9.67 0.84 -12.65
N VAL A 59 9.52 2.14 -12.38
CA VAL A 59 10.21 3.22 -13.09
C VAL A 59 11.71 3.14 -12.86
N ALA A 60 12.17 2.88 -11.63
CA ALA A 60 13.59 2.72 -11.34
C ALA A 60 14.21 1.59 -12.15
N HIS A 61 13.52 0.44 -12.25
CA HIS A 61 13.96 -0.68 -13.09
C HIS A 61 13.90 -0.34 -14.58
N ASN A 62 12.78 0.21 -15.08
CA ASN A 62 12.61 0.48 -16.52
C ASN A 62 13.62 1.49 -17.07
N ASN A 63 13.91 2.53 -16.26
CA ASN A 63 14.77 3.62 -16.67
C ASN A 63 16.26 3.36 -16.37
N GLY A 64 16.62 2.16 -15.90
CA GLY A 64 18.00 1.78 -15.59
C GLY A 64 18.61 2.58 -14.43
N LEU A 65 17.77 3.06 -13.49
CA LEU A 65 18.27 3.91 -12.40
C LEU A 65 19.08 3.12 -11.37
N PHE A 66 18.85 1.82 -11.21
CA PHE A 66 19.70 0.94 -10.39
C PHE A 66 21.09 0.77 -11.03
N GLU A 67 21.13 0.54 -12.33
CA GLU A 67 22.37 0.44 -13.11
C GLU A 67 23.16 1.75 -13.10
N ALA A 68 22.45 2.88 -13.16
CA ALA A 68 23.08 4.22 -13.03
C ALA A 68 23.70 4.44 -11.65
N GLU A 69 23.19 3.79 -10.60
CA GLU A 69 23.81 3.75 -9.25
C GLU A 69 24.93 2.69 -9.16
N GLY A 70 25.19 1.92 -10.22
CA GLY A 70 26.22 0.88 -10.26
C GLY A 70 25.83 -0.42 -9.55
N ILE A 71 24.53 -0.71 -9.44
CA ILE A 71 24.00 -1.97 -8.92
C ILE A 71 23.12 -2.65 -9.97
N LYS A 72 23.10 -3.98 -9.96
CA LYS A 72 22.26 -4.74 -10.87
C LYS A 72 20.85 -4.87 -10.31
N ALA A 73 19.85 -4.83 -11.20
CA ALA A 73 18.47 -5.16 -10.85
C ALA A 73 17.96 -6.32 -11.72
N GLU A 74 17.27 -7.27 -11.09
CA GLU A 74 16.54 -8.29 -11.82
C GLU A 74 15.17 -7.77 -12.22
N ARG A 75 14.52 -8.44 -13.21
CA ARG A 75 13.16 -8.12 -13.57
C ARG A 75 12.24 -8.25 -12.34
N PRO A 76 11.45 -7.21 -12.02
CA PRO A 76 10.53 -7.24 -10.88
C PRO A 76 9.53 -8.41 -10.95
N VAL A 77 9.27 -9.02 -9.80
CA VAL A 77 8.38 -10.18 -9.65
C VAL A 77 6.97 -9.71 -9.35
N LEU A 78 6.04 -9.97 -10.27
CA LEU A 78 4.63 -9.68 -10.09
C LEU A 78 3.99 -10.74 -9.19
N LEU A 79 3.36 -10.28 -8.10
CA LEU A 79 2.66 -11.10 -7.11
C LEU A 79 1.16 -10.73 -7.11
N ARG A 80 0.31 -11.58 -6.53
CA ARG A 80 -1.16 -11.43 -6.63
C ARG A 80 -1.83 -11.01 -5.34
N SER A 81 -1.15 -11.15 -4.20
CA SER A 81 -1.71 -10.81 -2.89
C SER A 81 -0.61 -10.31 -1.95
N TRP A 82 -1.03 -9.55 -0.92
CA TRP A 82 -0.11 -9.06 0.11
C TRP A 82 0.55 -10.20 0.89
N ALA A 83 -0.14 -11.32 1.06
CA ALA A 83 0.43 -12.53 1.66
C ALA A 83 1.60 -13.06 0.84
N GLN A 84 1.46 -13.13 -0.49
CA GLN A 84 2.55 -13.56 -1.37
C GLN A 84 3.73 -12.57 -1.36
N VAL A 85 3.46 -11.26 -1.26
CA VAL A 85 4.54 -10.25 -1.20
C VAL A 85 5.41 -10.46 0.03
N ILE A 86 4.79 -10.58 1.21
CA ILE A 86 5.56 -10.77 2.45
C ILE A 86 6.23 -12.16 2.51
N GLU A 87 5.60 -13.20 1.98
CA GLU A 87 6.18 -14.54 1.88
C GLU A 87 7.43 -14.56 0.98
N ALA A 88 7.35 -13.95 -0.22
CA ALA A 88 8.48 -13.81 -1.13
C ALA A 88 9.63 -13.01 -0.51
N PHE A 89 9.32 -12.01 0.31
CA PHE A 89 10.30 -11.22 1.03
C PHE A 89 10.96 -12.04 2.15
N ILE A 90 10.18 -12.68 3.02
CA ILE A 90 10.71 -13.49 4.13
C ILE A 90 11.53 -14.68 3.62
N SER A 91 11.13 -15.31 2.51
CA SER A 91 11.87 -16.42 1.89
C SER A 91 13.15 -15.99 1.15
N GLY A 92 13.38 -14.67 0.98
CA GLY A 92 14.52 -14.13 0.23
C GLY A 92 14.41 -14.28 -1.29
N GLN A 93 13.24 -14.63 -1.81
CA GLN A 93 12.98 -14.58 -3.24
C GLN A 93 13.14 -13.14 -3.76
N VAL A 94 12.69 -12.17 -2.99
CA VAL A 94 12.88 -10.74 -3.24
C VAL A 94 13.52 -10.07 -2.02
N ASN A 95 14.25 -8.96 -2.22
CA ASN A 95 14.95 -8.23 -1.15
C ASN A 95 14.50 -6.78 -1.00
N VAL A 96 13.70 -6.27 -1.93
CA VAL A 96 13.06 -4.96 -1.89
C VAL A 96 11.59 -5.13 -2.24
N ILE A 97 10.70 -4.63 -1.39
CA ILE A 97 9.25 -4.66 -1.65
C ILE A 97 8.62 -3.32 -1.36
N HIS A 98 7.52 -3.01 -2.06
CA HIS A 98 6.55 -2.10 -1.49
C HIS A 98 5.61 -2.91 -0.59
N LEU A 99 5.33 -2.38 0.58
CA LEU A 99 4.45 -3.05 1.54
C LEU A 99 3.46 -2.04 2.11
N LEU A 100 2.26 -2.49 2.41
CA LEU A 100 1.27 -1.69 3.13
C LEU A 100 1.88 -1.16 4.44
N SER A 101 1.81 0.14 4.68
CA SER A 101 2.44 0.76 5.85
C SER A 101 2.01 0.11 7.18
N PRO A 102 0.73 -0.23 7.44
CA PRO A 102 0.34 -0.96 8.65
C PRO A 102 0.89 -2.38 8.70
N MET A 103 1.10 -3.02 7.55
CA MET A 103 1.63 -4.39 7.50
C MET A 103 3.09 -4.46 7.94
N THR A 104 3.86 -3.36 7.81
CA THR A 104 5.23 -3.30 8.33
C THR A 104 5.26 -3.37 9.87
N VAL A 105 4.27 -2.77 10.53
CA VAL A 105 4.10 -2.86 11.99
C VAL A 105 3.84 -4.32 12.41
N TRP A 106 2.91 -4.99 11.71
CA TRP A 106 2.65 -6.42 11.96
C TRP A 106 3.87 -7.29 11.66
N ALA A 107 4.56 -7.06 10.54
CA ALA A 107 5.73 -7.84 10.17
C ALA A 107 6.83 -7.75 11.24
N ARG A 108 7.16 -6.52 11.70
CA ARG A 108 8.23 -6.30 12.67
C ARG A 108 7.85 -6.73 14.08
N TYR A 109 6.68 -6.35 14.57
CA TYR A 109 6.32 -6.55 16.00
C TYR A 109 5.46 -7.79 16.24
N GLY A 110 4.59 -8.14 15.31
CA GLY A 110 3.80 -9.38 15.39
C GLY A 110 4.60 -10.60 14.94
N SER A 111 5.19 -10.56 13.76
CA SER A 111 5.89 -11.71 13.16
C SER A 111 7.41 -11.69 13.34
N LYS A 112 7.97 -10.66 14.00
CA LYS A 112 9.41 -10.54 14.32
C LYS A 112 10.32 -10.57 13.09
N VAL A 113 9.85 -10.10 11.94
CA VAL A 113 10.65 -9.97 10.72
C VAL A 113 11.68 -8.84 10.92
N PRO A 114 13.00 -9.10 10.83
CA PRO A 114 14.04 -8.10 11.02
C PRO A 114 14.18 -7.24 9.74
N ALA A 115 13.26 -6.31 9.55
CA ALA A 115 13.20 -5.42 8.40
C ALA A 115 12.68 -4.05 8.81
N LYS A 116 12.98 -3.04 8.01
CA LYS A 116 12.65 -1.63 8.28
C LYS A 116 12.07 -0.94 7.06
N VAL A 117 11.30 0.10 7.33
CA VAL A 117 10.88 1.09 6.34
C VAL A 117 12.07 2.01 6.05
N VAL A 118 12.46 2.10 4.78
CA VAL A 118 13.60 2.94 4.37
C VAL A 118 13.17 4.18 3.60
N ALA A 119 11.96 4.19 3.05
CA ALA A 119 11.34 5.32 2.37
C ALA A 119 9.84 5.10 2.27
N TRP A 120 9.06 6.15 2.08
CA TRP A 120 7.72 6.02 1.52
C TRP A 120 7.81 5.75 0.02
N ASN A 121 6.90 4.95 -0.49
CA ASN A 121 6.84 4.71 -1.93
C ASN A 121 5.93 5.73 -2.61
N HIS A 122 4.80 6.04 -1.97
CA HIS A 122 3.85 7.05 -2.43
C HIS A 122 2.93 7.51 -1.29
N VAL A 123 2.14 8.56 -1.54
CA VAL A 123 1.07 9.05 -0.68
C VAL A 123 -0.27 9.07 -1.42
N GLY A 124 -1.38 8.94 -0.68
CA GLY A 124 -2.72 8.83 -1.27
C GLY A 124 -2.87 7.56 -2.10
N GLY A 125 -3.42 7.65 -3.31
CA GLY A 125 -3.46 6.56 -4.28
C GLY A 125 -4.48 5.47 -4.01
N SER A 126 -5.54 5.77 -3.26
CA SER A 126 -6.58 4.80 -2.88
C SER A 126 -7.95 5.44 -2.76
N GLY A 127 -8.99 4.64 -2.83
CA GLY A 127 -10.37 5.12 -2.68
C GLY A 127 -11.34 4.05 -2.21
N LEU A 128 -12.42 4.51 -1.59
CA LEU A 128 -13.63 3.74 -1.34
C LEU A 128 -14.49 3.80 -2.59
N THR A 129 -14.60 2.68 -3.29
CA THR A 129 -15.47 2.51 -4.46
C THR A 129 -16.69 1.70 -4.06
N VAL A 130 -17.85 2.16 -4.47
CA VAL A 130 -19.16 1.57 -4.14
C VAL A 130 -19.98 1.30 -5.38
N ALA A 131 -21.02 0.48 -5.26
CA ALA A 131 -21.97 0.25 -6.33
C ALA A 131 -22.59 1.57 -6.82
N PRO A 132 -22.92 1.72 -8.11
CA PRO A 132 -23.37 3.00 -8.69
C PRO A 132 -24.61 3.62 -8.02
N GLY A 133 -25.46 2.79 -7.41
CA GLY A 133 -26.66 3.25 -6.69
C GLY A 133 -26.41 3.81 -5.29
N ILE A 134 -25.24 3.60 -4.72
CA ILE A 134 -24.88 4.09 -3.38
C ILE A 134 -24.34 5.52 -3.50
N ARG A 135 -24.96 6.45 -2.78
CA ARG A 135 -24.62 7.88 -2.80
C ARG A 135 -24.03 8.35 -1.48
N GLU A 136 -24.43 7.74 -0.38
CA GLU A 136 -24.00 8.08 0.97
C GLU A 136 -23.38 6.88 1.67
N VAL A 137 -22.38 7.12 2.52
CA VAL A 137 -21.69 6.08 3.29
C VAL A 137 -22.67 5.26 4.15
N LYS A 138 -23.71 5.91 4.69
CA LYS A 138 -24.74 5.25 5.52
C LYS A 138 -25.48 4.13 4.81
N GLN A 139 -25.57 4.18 3.47
CA GLN A 139 -26.24 3.15 2.68
C GLN A 139 -25.46 1.82 2.61
N LEU A 140 -24.22 1.81 3.13
CA LEU A 140 -23.43 0.59 3.31
C LEU A 140 -23.84 -0.23 4.53
N GLY A 141 -24.72 0.28 5.38
CA GLY A 141 -25.29 -0.45 6.51
C GLY A 141 -26.05 -1.68 6.03
N GLY A 142 -25.86 -2.83 6.70
CA GLY A 142 -26.39 -4.13 6.29
C GLY A 142 -25.64 -4.79 5.13
N GLN A 143 -24.52 -4.23 4.67
CA GLN A 143 -23.80 -4.69 3.49
C GLN A 143 -22.40 -5.18 3.82
N SER A 144 -21.74 -5.84 2.84
CA SER A 144 -20.34 -6.24 2.92
C SER A 144 -19.47 -5.29 2.09
N VAL A 145 -18.32 -4.89 2.67
CA VAL A 145 -17.30 -4.05 2.02
C VAL A 145 -15.96 -4.78 2.07
N ALA A 146 -15.26 -4.85 0.93
CA ALA A 146 -13.97 -5.51 0.86
C ALA A 146 -12.81 -4.56 1.21
N ILE A 147 -11.81 -5.14 1.88
CA ILE A 147 -10.52 -4.52 2.19
C ILE A 147 -9.39 -5.43 1.65
N PRO A 148 -8.21 -4.89 1.28
CA PRO A 148 -7.15 -5.70 0.70
C PRO A 148 -6.42 -6.58 1.71
N PHE A 149 -6.38 -6.15 2.97
CA PHE A 149 -5.76 -6.86 4.08
C PHE A 149 -6.17 -6.24 5.42
N TRP A 150 -6.11 -7.01 6.53
CA TRP A 150 -6.42 -6.49 7.86
C TRP A 150 -5.45 -5.39 8.32
N TYR A 151 -4.14 -5.59 8.07
CA TYR A 151 -3.11 -4.58 8.31
C TYR A 151 -2.90 -3.71 7.06
N SER A 152 -3.92 -2.93 6.69
CA SER A 152 -3.87 -1.96 5.60
C SER A 152 -4.36 -0.60 6.06
N ILE A 153 -3.82 0.46 5.47
CA ILE A 153 -4.32 1.81 5.70
C ILE A 153 -5.80 1.93 5.31
N HIS A 154 -6.21 1.19 4.29
CA HIS A 154 -7.59 1.07 3.84
C HIS A 154 -8.53 0.65 4.97
N ASN A 155 -8.14 -0.41 5.72
CA ASN A 155 -8.89 -0.89 6.87
C ASN A 155 -8.97 0.15 7.99
N VAL A 156 -7.88 0.86 8.24
CA VAL A 156 -7.82 1.91 9.27
C VAL A 156 -8.78 3.06 8.94
N VAL A 157 -8.67 3.63 7.73
CA VAL A 157 -9.45 4.83 7.39
C VAL A 157 -10.92 4.52 7.11
N VAL A 158 -11.23 3.36 6.50
CA VAL A 158 -12.64 3.02 6.22
C VAL A 158 -13.43 2.74 7.49
N GLN A 159 -12.82 2.12 8.49
CA GLN A 159 -13.50 1.90 9.77
C GLN A 159 -13.78 3.21 10.51
N GLN A 160 -12.87 4.19 10.44
CA GLN A 160 -13.14 5.50 11.00
C GLN A 160 -14.28 6.17 10.25
N LEU A 161 -14.22 6.20 8.91
CA LEU A 161 -15.31 6.75 8.09
C LEU A 161 -16.67 6.12 8.41
N PHE A 162 -16.71 4.79 8.62
CA PHE A 162 -17.96 4.10 9.00
C PHE A 162 -18.47 4.56 10.37
N ARG A 163 -17.60 4.61 11.38
CA ARG A 163 -17.99 5.06 12.74
C ARG A 163 -18.53 6.49 12.73
N ASP A 164 -17.89 7.38 11.99
CA ASP A 164 -18.30 8.79 11.90
C ASP A 164 -19.65 8.96 11.17
N ASN A 165 -20.02 7.95 10.36
CA ASN A 165 -21.33 7.87 9.72
C ASN A 165 -22.35 6.99 10.50
N GLY A 166 -22.06 6.63 11.75
CA GLY A 166 -22.97 5.84 12.61
C GLY A 166 -23.04 4.35 12.23
N LEU A 167 -22.07 3.86 11.47
CA LEU A 167 -21.96 2.47 11.08
C LEU A 167 -20.93 1.72 11.95
N GLN A 168 -21.21 0.47 12.23
CA GLN A 168 -20.35 -0.42 13.02
C GLN A 168 -19.66 -1.44 12.14
N PRO A 169 -18.33 -1.35 11.97
CA PRO A 169 -17.55 -2.40 11.30
C PRO A 169 -17.62 -3.72 12.09
N VAL A 170 -17.92 -4.80 11.40
CA VAL A 170 -17.98 -6.15 11.98
C VAL A 170 -17.28 -7.18 11.09
N THR A 171 -17.02 -8.35 11.65
CA THR A 171 -16.58 -9.53 10.89
C THR A 171 -17.58 -10.65 11.12
N ARG A 172 -18.30 -11.02 10.07
CA ARG A 172 -19.29 -12.09 10.08
C ARG A 172 -18.97 -13.11 9.00
N PRO A 173 -19.34 -14.38 9.16
CA PRO A 173 -19.32 -15.34 8.05
C PRO A 173 -20.12 -14.81 6.85
N VAL A 174 -19.74 -15.25 5.66
CA VAL A 174 -20.47 -14.90 4.42
C VAL A 174 -21.93 -15.32 4.57
N ASN A 175 -22.86 -14.46 4.12
CA ASN A 175 -24.32 -14.64 4.22
C ASN A 175 -24.90 -14.62 5.64
N SER A 176 -24.15 -14.20 6.66
CA SER A 176 -24.72 -13.96 7.97
C SER A 176 -25.63 -12.73 7.95
N PRO A 177 -26.75 -12.74 8.70
CA PRO A 177 -27.58 -11.54 8.88
C PRO A 177 -26.75 -10.39 9.48
N LEU A 178 -26.96 -9.20 8.97
CA LEU A 178 -26.34 -7.95 9.46
C LEU A 178 -27.44 -7.01 9.97
N ALA A 179 -27.17 -6.32 11.06
CA ALA A 179 -28.03 -5.21 11.49
C ALA A 179 -27.90 -4.04 10.49
N ALA A 180 -28.91 -3.18 10.45
CA ALA A 180 -28.95 -2.05 9.50
C ALA A 180 -27.77 -1.05 9.65
N ASN A 181 -27.10 -1.04 10.79
CA ASN A 181 -25.92 -0.22 11.05
C ASN A 181 -24.61 -1.02 11.03
N GLU A 182 -24.64 -2.33 10.80
CA GLU A 182 -23.40 -3.14 10.68
C GLU A 182 -22.88 -3.13 9.25
N VAL A 183 -21.56 -3.03 9.09
CA VAL A 183 -20.86 -3.23 7.81
C VAL A 183 -19.89 -4.39 7.96
N ASN A 184 -20.10 -5.45 7.19
CA ASN A 184 -19.24 -6.63 7.25
C ASN A 184 -17.96 -6.40 6.42
N LEU A 185 -16.81 -6.44 7.07
CA LEU A 185 -15.52 -6.33 6.40
C LEU A 185 -15.05 -7.70 5.93
N VAL A 186 -14.69 -7.80 4.66
CA VAL A 186 -14.16 -9.02 4.03
C VAL A 186 -12.81 -8.75 3.39
N VAL A 187 -11.84 -9.62 3.62
CA VAL A 187 -10.53 -9.52 2.95
C VAL A 187 -10.60 -10.16 1.57
N MET A 188 -10.13 -9.42 0.57
CA MET A 188 -10.14 -9.86 -0.83
C MET A 188 -8.90 -9.36 -1.56
N PRO A 189 -8.28 -10.15 -2.46
CA PRO A 189 -7.23 -9.65 -3.35
C PRO A 189 -7.75 -8.47 -4.17
N PRO A 190 -6.93 -7.42 -4.39
CA PRO A 190 -7.35 -6.23 -5.14
C PRO A 190 -7.97 -6.52 -6.52
N SER A 191 -7.41 -7.50 -7.26
CA SER A 191 -7.90 -7.90 -8.59
C SER A 191 -9.31 -8.50 -8.58
N ASP A 192 -9.75 -9.04 -7.44
CA ASP A 192 -11.04 -9.72 -7.31
C ASP A 192 -12.18 -8.75 -6.91
N MET A 193 -11.82 -7.53 -6.47
CA MET A 193 -12.78 -6.56 -5.95
C MET A 193 -13.72 -5.98 -7.02
N PRO A 194 -13.24 -5.49 -8.20
CA PRO A 194 -14.14 -4.99 -9.23
C PRO A 194 -15.13 -6.05 -9.75
N PRO A 195 -14.74 -7.31 -10.04
CA PRO A 195 -15.68 -8.36 -10.38
C PRO A 195 -16.70 -8.69 -9.28
N ALA A 196 -16.25 -8.68 -8.01
CA ALA A 196 -17.14 -8.92 -6.88
C ALA A 196 -18.19 -7.81 -6.71
N LEU A 197 -17.81 -6.55 -6.97
CA LEU A 197 -18.72 -5.40 -6.99
C LEU A 197 -19.71 -5.52 -8.16
N ALA A 198 -19.23 -5.82 -9.35
CA ALA A 198 -20.06 -5.99 -10.56
C ALA A 198 -21.11 -7.08 -10.41
N THR A 199 -20.80 -8.15 -9.68
CA THR A 199 -21.71 -9.26 -9.39
C THR A 199 -22.51 -9.09 -8.09
N GLN A 200 -22.42 -7.91 -7.45
CA GLN A 200 -23.14 -7.57 -6.21
C GLN A 200 -22.84 -8.51 -5.03
N ARG A 201 -21.67 -9.17 -5.02
CA ARG A 201 -21.21 -9.97 -3.88
C ARG A 201 -20.74 -9.09 -2.72
N ILE A 202 -20.36 -7.86 -3.04
CA ILE A 202 -20.02 -6.77 -2.11
C ILE A 202 -20.71 -5.49 -2.58
N ALA A 203 -21.01 -4.60 -1.65
CA ALA A 203 -21.59 -3.29 -1.97
C ALA A 203 -20.52 -2.21 -2.25
N GLY A 204 -19.30 -2.46 -1.83
CA GLY A 204 -18.17 -1.59 -2.03
C GLY A 204 -16.86 -2.26 -1.65
N TYR A 205 -15.78 -1.58 -1.95
CA TYR A 205 -14.44 -1.94 -1.52
C TYR A 205 -13.57 -0.69 -1.36
N ILE A 206 -12.57 -0.78 -0.51
CA ILE A 206 -11.55 0.26 -0.41
C ILE A 206 -10.20 -0.35 -0.76
N VAL A 207 -9.51 0.25 -1.74
CA VAL A 207 -8.30 -0.36 -2.30
C VAL A 207 -7.41 0.68 -2.99
N ALA A 208 -6.15 0.32 -3.20
CA ALA A 208 -5.21 1.05 -4.01
C ALA A 208 -5.62 1.14 -5.49
N GLU A 209 -5.18 2.21 -6.14
CA GLU A 209 -5.34 2.37 -7.60
C GLU A 209 -4.48 1.34 -8.37
N PRO A 210 -4.90 0.93 -9.58
CA PRO A 210 -5.94 1.56 -10.40
C PRO A 210 -7.31 0.86 -10.35
N PHE A 211 -7.60 0.06 -9.34
CA PHE A 211 -8.84 -0.72 -9.29
C PHE A 211 -10.10 0.15 -9.11
N ASN A 212 -9.96 1.34 -8.52
CA ASN A 212 -11.05 2.31 -8.44
C ASN A 212 -11.33 2.91 -9.82
N ALA A 213 -10.29 3.38 -10.50
CA ALA A 213 -10.41 3.88 -11.89
C ALA A 213 -10.94 2.81 -12.85
N LEU A 214 -10.55 1.54 -12.67
CA LEU A 214 -11.05 0.42 -13.47
C LEU A 214 -12.55 0.20 -13.27
N ALA A 215 -13.06 0.26 -12.03
CA ALA A 215 -14.48 0.10 -11.79
C ALA A 215 -15.33 1.24 -12.39
N GLU A 216 -14.79 2.46 -12.37
CA GLU A 216 -15.43 3.61 -13.04
C GLU A 216 -15.42 3.46 -14.57
N ASP A 217 -14.30 3.02 -15.15
CA ASP A 217 -14.17 2.79 -16.59
C ASP A 217 -15.15 1.70 -17.08
N LEU A 218 -15.29 0.63 -16.30
CA LEU A 218 -16.26 -0.44 -16.54
C LEU A 218 -17.70 -0.07 -16.16
N LYS A 219 -17.93 1.10 -15.54
CA LYS A 219 -19.23 1.57 -15.05
C LYS A 219 -19.90 0.63 -14.03
N VAL A 220 -19.10 -0.14 -13.31
CA VAL A 220 -19.57 -1.08 -12.26
C VAL A 220 -19.48 -0.50 -10.85
N GLY A 221 -18.78 0.63 -10.70
CA GLY A 221 -18.63 1.34 -9.42
C GLY A 221 -18.40 2.83 -9.62
N ARG A 222 -18.48 3.57 -8.52
CA ARG A 222 -18.10 4.97 -8.41
C ARG A 222 -17.24 5.18 -7.17
N VAL A 223 -16.29 6.11 -7.24
CA VAL A 223 -15.54 6.50 -6.05
C VAL A 223 -16.45 7.27 -5.12
N GLN A 224 -16.58 6.81 -3.87
CA GLN A 224 -17.35 7.46 -2.81
C GLN A 224 -16.49 8.44 -2.00
N ARG A 225 -15.23 8.09 -1.76
CA ARG A 225 -14.28 8.93 -1.04
C ARG A 225 -12.85 8.51 -1.36
N PHE A 226 -11.96 9.45 -1.62
CA PHE A 226 -10.52 9.17 -1.71
C PHE A 226 -9.89 9.10 -0.31
N THR A 227 -8.91 8.22 -0.13
CA THR A 227 -8.24 8.06 1.17
C THR A 227 -7.38 9.27 1.54
N GLY A 228 -6.80 9.97 0.55
CA GLY A 228 -6.09 11.23 0.75
C GLY A 228 -7.00 12.33 1.33
N ASP A 229 -8.27 12.32 0.94
CA ASP A 229 -9.27 13.25 1.49
C ASP A 229 -9.77 12.84 2.90
N MET A 230 -9.46 11.63 3.38
CA MET A 230 -9.70 11.17 4.76
C MET A 230 -8.50 11.37 5.67
N TRP A 231 -7.29 11.19 5.14
CA TRP A 231 -6.03 11.42 5.84
C TRP A 231 -5.02 12.00 4.86
N ARG A 232 -4.77 13.29 5.02
CA ARG A 232 -3.94 14.07 4.11
C ARG A 232 -2.53 13.51 3.99
N ASN A 233 -2.05 13.27 2.76
CA ASN A 233 -0.70 12.78 2.45
C ASN A 233 -0.31 11.52 3.26
N HIS A 234 -1.27 10.63 3.58
CA HIS A 234 -0.95 9.37 4.22
C HIS A 234 -0.12 8.47 3.31
N ALA A 235 0.86 7.78 3.85
CA ALA A 235 1.53 6.71 3.11
C ALA A 235 0.60 5.48 3.03
N CYS A 236 0.31 4.99 1.82
CA CYS A 236 -0.33 3.70 1.65
C CYS A 236 0.72 2.60 1.65
N CYS A 237 1.67 2.65 0.71
CA CYS A 237 2.78 1.70 0.65
C CYS A 237 4.12 2.39 0.88
N VAL A 238 5.01 1.62 1.51
CA VAL A 238 6.37 2.04 1.86
C VAL A 238 7.40 1.06 1.29
N VAL A 239 8.62 1.49 1.11
CA VAL A 239 9.75 0.62 0.74
C VAL A 239 10.25 -0.09 1.99
N PHE A 240 10.27 -1.42 1.94
CA PHE A 240 10.62 -2.28 3.07
C PHE A 240 11.81 -3.16 2.70
N MET A 241 12.86 -3.14 3.53
CA MET A 241 14.12 -3.85 3.31
C MET A 241 14.59 -4.56 4.59
N HIS A 242 15.35 -5.64 4.43
CA HIS A 242 15.91 -6.38 5.58
C HIS A 242 16.97 -5.57 6.34
N GLU A 243 16.92 -5.60 7.67
CA GLU A 243 17.95 -4.97 8.51
C GLU A 243 19.35 -5.49 8.22
N HIS A 244 19.46 -6.76 7.82
CA HIS A 244 20.75 -7.32 7.41
C HIS A 244 21.37 -6.51 6.27
N ASP A 245 20.59 -6.17 5.24
CA ASP A 245 21.09 -5.38 4.12
C ASP A 245 21.44 -3.94 4.52
N LEU A 246 20.62 -3.34 5.37
CA LEU A 246 20.84 -1.98 5.86
C LEU A 246 22.12 -1.86 6.70
N ASN A 247 22.46 -2.88 7.47
CA ASN A 247 23.59 -2.88 8.38
C ASN A 247 24.89 -3.40 7.74
N ASN A 248 24.80 -4.43 6.88
CA ASN A 248 25.99 -5.09 6.33
C ASN A 248 26.29 -4.66 4.87
N ARG A 249 25.34 -4.03 4.20
CA ARG A 249 25.51 -3.47 2.84
C ARG A 249 24.97 -2.04 2.74
N PRO A 250 25.40 -1.11 3.61
CA PRO A 250 24.83 0.23 3.67
C PRO A 250 25.02 1.03 2.35
N GLU A 251 26.12 0.83 1.65
CA GLU A 251 26.36 1.48 0.34
C GLU A 251 25.39 0.95 -0.72
N TRP A 252 25.15 -0.35 -0.76
CA TRP A 252 24.18 -0.95 -1.66
C TRP A 252 22.76 -0.46 -1.32
N SER A 253 22.41 -0.43 -0.03
CA SER A 253 21.12 0.07 0.44
C SER A 253 20.91 1.56 0.09
N GLN A 254 21.96 2.39 0.21
CA GLN A 254 21.90 3.78 -0.22
C GLN A 254 21.62 3.90 -1.72
N LYS A 255 22.30 3.11 -2.55
CA LYS A 255 22.10 3.10 -4.00
C LYS A 255 20.69 2.67 -4.38
N VAL A 256 20.13 1.67 -3.69
CA VAL A 256 18.73 1.25 -3.89
C VAL A 256 17.77 2.41 -3.61
N VAL A 257 17.92 3.07 -2.47
CA VAL A 257 17.05 4.20 -2.10
C VAL A 257 17.24 5.39 -3.02
N ASN A 258 18.49 5.69 -3.47
CA ASN A 258 18.77 6.72 -4.47
C ASN A 258 17.99 6.50 -5.76
N ALA A 259 18.03 5.28 -6.30
CA ALA A 259 17.32 4.94 -7.53
C ALA A 259 15.80 5.12 -7.38
N ILE A 260 15.23 4.71 -6.25
CA ILE A 260 13.80 4.84 -5.95
C ILE A 260 13.41 6.32 -5.82
N VAL A 261 14.16 7.13 -5.08
CA VAL A 261 13.88 8.57 -4.89
C VAL A 261 13.99 9.34 -6.21
N LYS A 262 14.97 9.02 -7.05
CA LYS A 262 15.07 9.58 -8.41
C LYS A 262 13.88 9.16 -9.28
N ALA A 263 13.43 7.92 -9.18
CA ALA A 263 12.24 7.43 -9.88
C ALA A 263 10.95 8.13 -9.45
N GLN A 264 10.81 8.45 -8.16
CA GLN A 264 9.67 9.23 -7.64
C GLN A 264 9.64 10.62 -8.26
N LEU A 265 10.77 11.32 -8.28
CA LEU A 265 10.89 12.64 -8.87
C LEU A 265 10.60 12.59 -10.37
N TRP A 266 11.23 11.65 -11.10
CA TRP A 266 10.95 11.44 -12.52
C TRP A 266 9.46 11.17 -12.79
N THR A 267 8.83 10.35 -11.96
CA THR A 267 7.40 10.02 -12.11
C THR A 267 6.51 11.26 -11.94
N ARG A 268 6.81 12.13 -11.00
CA ARG A 268 6.08 13.40 -10.79
C ARG A 268 6.13 14.29 -12.02
N ASP A 269 7.29 14.35 -12.68
CA ASP A 269 7.51 15.18 -13.88
C ASP A 269 6.99 14.52 -15.15
N ASN A 270 6.79 13.18 -15.17
CA ASN A 270 6.49 12.38 -16.36
C ASN A 270 5.28 11.44 -16.16
N ARG A 271 4.20 11.92 -15.53
CA ARG A 271 3.04 11.11 -15.12
C ARG A 271 2.37 10.33 -16.25
N GLU A 272 2.17 10.96 -17.41
CA GLU A 272 1.60 10.28 -18.59
C GLU A 272 2.53 9.19 -19.14
N GLN A 273 3.85 9.45 -19.13
CA GLN A 273 4.82 8.49 -19.60
C GLN A 273 4.91 7.31 -18.62
N ALA A 274 4.84 7.56 -17.30
CA ALA A 274 4.75 6.52 -16.29
C ALA A 274 3.53 5.63 -16.48
N ALA A 275 2.36 6.20 -16.81
CA ALA A 275 1.15 5.43 -17.10
C ALA A 275 1.34 4.48 -18.30
N LYS A 276 1.96 4.94 -19.37
CA LYS A 276 2.26 4.13 -20.56
C LYS A 276 3.27 3.02 -20.24
N LEU A 277 4.32 3.34 -19.46
CA LEU A 277 5.35 2.41 -19.05
C LEU A 277 4.78 1.24 -18.24
N LEU A 278 3.82 1.51 -17.34
CA LEU A 278 3.21 0.49 -16.49
C LEU A 278 2.19 -0.39 -17.22
N ALA A 279 1.65 0.06 -18.34
CA ALA A 279 0.51 -0.54 -19.01
C ALA A 279 0.80 -1.96 -19.56
N LYS A 280 -0.28 -2.71 -19.80
CA LYS A 280 -0.22 -4.05 -20.39
C LYS A 280 0.40 -4.10 -21.78
N ASP A 281 0.38 -2.97 -22.49
CA ASP A 281 0.95 -2.74 -23.82
C ASP A 281 2.29 -1.97 -23.76
N GLY A 282 2.79 -1.64 -22.57
CA GLY A 282 4.14 -1.12 -22.37
C GLY A 282 5.21 -2.20 -22.57
N ASP A 283 6.44 -1.80 -22.83
CA ASP A 283 7.55 -2.70 -23.18
C ASP A 283 7.75 -3.82 -22.14
N ASN A 284 7.66 -3.49 -20.87
CA ASN A 284 7.83 -4.45 -19.78
C ASN A 284 6.53 -5.12 -19.31
N ARG A 285 5.36 -4.63 -19.71
CA ARG A 285 4.05 -5.19 -19.31
C ARG A 285 3.95 -5.41 -17.81
N TYR A 286 4.27 -4.40 -17.02
CA TYR A 286 4.33 -4.53 -15.55
C TYR A 286 2.96 -4.80 -14.92
N THR A 287 1.88 -4.27 -15.52
CA THR A 287 0.54 -4.47 -15.00
C THR A 287 -0.42 -4.98 -16.10
N PRO A 288 -1.54 -5.60 -15.73
CA PRO A 288 -2.57 -6.02 -16.70
C PRO A 288 -3.50 -4.86 -17.12
N HIS A 289 -3.28 -3.65 -16.63
CA HIS A 289 -4.15 -2.50 -16.85
C HIS A 289 -3.86 -1.78 -18.18
N SER A 290 -4.89 -1.19 -18.77
CA SER A 290 -4.72 -0.36 -19.95
C SER A 290 -4.05 0.98 -19.61
N SER A 291 -3.35 1.58 -20.56
CA SER A 291 -2.79 2.93 -20.39
C SER A 291 -3.86 3.97 -20.07
N GLN A 292 -5.09 3.83 -20.60
CA GLN A 292 -6.22 4.72 -20.31
C GLN A 292 -6.59 4.71 -18.82
N VAL A 293 -6.73 3.52 -18.21
CA VAL A 293 -7.05 3.38 -16.78
C VAL A 293 -5.93 3.95 -15.92
N LEU A 294 -4.66 3.69 -16.29
CA LEU A 294 -3.51 4.21 -15.56
C LEU A 294 -3.35 5.72 -15.69
N GLN A 295 -3.67 6.30 -16.85
CA GLN A 295 -3.66 7.75 -17.04
C GLN A 295 -4.68 8.46 -16.17
N ARG A 296 -5.89 7.90 -15.97
CA ARG A 296 -6.87 8.46 -15.02
C ARG A 296 -6.35 8.57 -13.59
N VAL A 297 -5.37 7.74 -13.22
CA VAL A 297 -4.76 7.75 -11.88
C VAL A 297 -3.55 8.67 -11.81
N LEU A 298 -2.61 8.49 -12.73
CA LEU A 298 -1.31 9.15 -12.68
C LEU A 298 -1.33 10.57 -13.27
N ALA A 299 -2.16 10.79 -14.29
CA ALA A 299 -2.31 12.07 -15.01
C ALA A 299 -3.78 12.38 -15.26
N PRO A 300 -4.62 12.52 -14.21
CA PRO A 300 -6.05 12.77 -14.38
C PRO A 300 -6.29 14.11 -15.07
N ALA A 301 -7.36 14.17 -15.91
CA ALA A 301 -7.80 15.43 -16.46
C ALA A 301 -8.37 16.33 -15.34
N ALA A 302 -8.16 17.65 -15.45
CA ALA A 302 -8.65 18.62 -14.46
C ALA A 302 -10.18 18.53 -14.26
N THR A 303 -10.93 18.19 -15.33
CA THR A 303 -12.39 18.00 -15.27
C THR A 303 -12.81 16.81 -14.41
N GLU A 304 -11.98 15.76 -14.27
CA GLU A 304 -12.28 14.64 -13.39
C GLU A 304 -12.25 15.05 -11.91
N ARG A 305 -11.28 15.87 -11.52
CA ARG A 305 -11.19 16.40 -10.16
C ARG A 305 -12.45 17.19 -9.78
N THR A 306 -12.87 18.11 -10.63
CA THR A 306 -14.10 18.87 -10.43
C THR A 306 -15.33 17.95 -10.31
N GLY A 307 -15.38 16.87 -11.07
CA GLY A 307 -16.42 15.84 -10.94
C GLY A 307 -16.44 15.20 -9.55
N TYR A 308 -15.28 14.81 -9.04
CA TYR A 308 -15.16 14.21 -7.70
C TYR A 308 -15.49 15.19 -6.55
N GLU A 309 -15.18 16.49 -6.71
CA GLU A 309 -15.58 17.54 -5.78
C GLU A 309 -17.11 17.71 -5.76
N ASN A 310 -17.74 17.76 -6.93
CA ASN A 310 -19.20 17.87 -7.05
C ASN A 310 -19.94 16.63 -6.53
N ASP A 311 -19.37 15.46 -6.69
CA ASP A 311 -19.93 14.17 -6.25
C ASP A 311 -19.63 13.86 -4.78
N GLY A 312 -18.84 14.70 -4.07
CA GLY A 312 -18.46 14.55 -2.66
C GLY A 312 -17.40 13.47 -2.40
N ALA A 313 -16.73 12.97 -3.43
CA ALA A 313 -15.58 12.05 -3.29
C ALA A 313 -14.33 12.80 -2.81
N ILE A 314 -14.26 14.11 -3.06
CA ILE A 314 -13.30 15.06 -2.49
C ILE A 314 -14.12 16.11 -1.71
N GLN A 315 -13.90 16.18 -0.41
CA GLN A 315 -14.58 17.14 0.49
C GLN A 315 -13.63 18.26 0.97
N HIS A 316 -12.32 18.01 0.89
CA HIS A 316 -11.27 18.94 1.29
C HIS A 316 -10.48 19.43 0.05
N ALA A 317 -11.18 20.08 -0.88
CA ALA A 317 -10.57 20.60 -2.12
C ALA A 317 -9.38 21.54 -1.85
N ASN A 318 -9.37 22.24 -0.70
CA ASN A 318 -8.28 23.12 -0.26
C ASN A 318 -6.99 22.39 0.13
N TRP A 319 -7.03 21.07 0.29
CA TRP A 319 -5.82 20.28 0.50
C TRP A 319 -4.99 20.11 -0.78
N ASP A 320 -5.63 20.31 -1.93
CA ASP A 320 -5.04 20.22 -3.27
C ASP A 320 -4.24 18.93 -3.51
N GLU A 321 -4.74 17.83 -2.95
CA GLU A 321 -4.08 16.54 -3.09
C GLU A 321 -4.23 15.96 -4.49
N GLN A 322 -3.17 15.38 -4.98
CA GLN A 322 -3.21 14.55 -6.18
C GLN A 322 -3.87 13.20 -5.84
N ARG A 323 -4.52 12.58 -6.84
CA ARG A 323 -5.10 11.23 -6.69
C ARG A 323 -4.08 10.22 -6.15
N ILE A 324 -2.83 10.32 -6.61
CA ILE A 324 -1.64 9.69 -6.06
C ILE A 324 -0.46 10.63 -6.23
N ASP A 325 0.42 10.72 -5.23
CA ASP A 325 1.67 11.46 -5.34
C ASP A 325 2.86 10.67 -4.77
N PHE A 326 4.06 11.06 -5.16
CA PHE A 326 5.28 10.29 -4.87
C PHE A 326 6.21 11.14 -4.00
N GLN A 327 6.11 10.94 -2.69
CA GLN A 327 6.88 11.63 -1.66
C GLN A 327 7.66 10.60 -0.86
N PRO A 328 9.00 10.73 -0.75
CA PRO A 328 9.84 9.67 -0.21
C PRO A 328 9.97 9.64 1.31
N TYR A 329 9.75 10.77 2.02
CA TYR A 329 10.14 10.87 3.42
C TYR A 329 9.11 10.26 4.37
N PRO A 330 9.53 9.30 5.25
CA PRO A 330 8.66 8.65 6.21
C PRO A 330 8.56 9.48 7.51
N PHE A 331 7.65 10.45 7.53
CA PHE A 331 7.45 11.33 8.69
C PHE A 331 7.11 10.54 9.96
N PRO A 332 7.84 10.75 11.08
CA PRO A 332 7.59 10.06 12.34
C PRO A 332 6.15 10.23 12.86
N SER A 333 5.60 11.44 12.73
CA SER A 333 4.19 11.74 13.11
C SER A 333 3.18 10.82 12.46
N TYR A 334 3.41 10.44 11.20
CA TYR A 334 2.54 9.50 10.50
C TYR A 334 2.61 8.10 11.15
N THR A 335 3.81 7.59 11.46
CA THR A 335 3.97 6.27 12.09
C THR A 335 3.33 6.25 13.48
N GLU A 336 3.52 7.30 14.26
CA GLU A 336 2.89 7.46 15.58
C GLU A 336 1.35 7.45 15.48
N ALA A 337 0.80 8.26 14.57
CA ALA A 337 -0.64 8.31 14.33
C ALA A 337 -1.19 6.97 13.81
N LEU A 338 -0.45 6.28 12.94
CA LEU A 338 -0.81 4.97 12.41
C LEU A 338 -0.90 3.92 13.52
N VAL A 339 0.13 3.83 14.37
CA VAL A 339 0.13 2.87 15.48
C VAL A 339 -1.01 3.16 16.46
N THR A 340 -1.23 4.42 16.77
CA THR A 340 -2.34 4.85 17.63
C THR A 340 -3.69 4.40 17.07
N ARG A 341 -3.91 4.58 15.75
CA ARG A 341 -5.17 4.16 15.10
C ARG A 341 -5.30 2.65 14.96
N LEU A 342 -4.21 1.92 14.72
CA LEU A 342 -4.22 0.46 14.65
C LEU A 342 -4.74 -0.18 15.95
N LYS A 343 -4.43 0.39 17.12
CA LYS A 343 -4.94 -0.09 18.42
C LYS A 343 -6.47 -0.07 18.51
N HIS A 344 -7.13 0.80 17.74
CA HIS A 344 -8.59 0.96 17.71
C HIS A 344 -9.24 0.39 16.44
N THR A 345 -8.46 -0.27 15.59
CA THR A 345 -8.93 -0.85 14.34
C THR A 345 -9.31 -2.32 14.56
N LEU A 346 -10.50 -2.72 14.11
CA LEU A 346 -10.91 -4.11 14.08
C LEU A 346 -10.01 -4.88 13.12
N ILE A 347 -9.24 -5.81 13.66
CA ILE A 347 -8.31 -6.67 12.93
C ILE A 347 -8.61 -8.11 13.31
N GLN A 348 -8.84 -8.97 12.32
CA GLN A 348 -9.02 -10.39 12.55
C GLN A 348 -7.66 -11.09 12.58
N GLY A 349 -7.46 -11.98 13.54
CA GLY A 349 -6.21 -12.71 13.78
C GLY A 349 -5.44 -12.20 14.98
N ASP A 350 -4.16 -12.54 15.05
CA ASP A 350 -3.30 -12.10 16.16
C ASP A 350 -2.98 -10.62 16.05
N ASN A 351 -3.48 -9.86 17.01
CA ASN A 351 -3.29 -8.43 17.14
C ASN A 351 -2.98 -8.00 18.58
N ALA A 352 -2.78 -8.96 19.49
CA ALA A 352 -2.55 -8.68 20.90
C ALA A 352 -1.30 -7.81 21.11
N PHE A 353 -0.27 -8.00 20.28
CA PHE A 353 0.98 -7.22 20.35
C PHE A 353 0.77 -5.71 20.19
N LEU A 354 -0.31 -5.28 19.52
CA LEU A 354 -0.59 -3.85 19.30
C LEU A 354 -0.83 -3.10 20.61
N ALA A 355 -1.41 -3.75 21.61
CA ALA A 355 -1.74 -3.11 22.89
C ALA A 355 -0.50 -2.53 23.59
N ASP A 356 0.61 -3.24 23.50
CA ASP A 356 1.86 -2.91 24.19
C ASP A 356 2.79 -1.98 23.39
N LEU A 357 2.46 -1.68 22.12
CA LEU A 357 3.31 -0.81 21.31
C LEU A 357 3.25 0.64 21.79
N ASP A 358 4.42 1.23 22.00
CA ASP A 358 4.55 2.68 22.12
C ASP A 358 4.69 3.30 20.73
N PRO A 359 3.78 4.20 20.31
CA PRO A 359 3.83 4.83 18.98
C PRO A 359 5.14 5.56 18.69
N ALA A 360 5.69 6.29 19.65
CA ALA A 360 6.94 7.03 19.47
C ALA A 360 8.14 6.08 19.34
N HIS A 361 8.17 5.00 20.11
CA HIS A 361 9.19 3.95 19.94
C HIS A 361 9.10 3.28 18.57
N VAL A 362 7.89 2.95 18.10
CA VAL A 362 7.70 2.35 16.78
C VAL A 362 8.17 3.28 15.67
N ALA A 363 7.89 4.58 15.76
CA ALA A 363 8.34 5.55 14.77
C ALA A 363 9.87 5.61 14.65
N GLN A 364 10.58 5.42 15.77
CA GLN A 364 12.05 5.42 15.80
C GLN A 364 12.66 4.06 15.39
N ASP A 365 12.04 2.95 15.77
CA ASP A 365 12.59 1.62 15.55
C ASP A 365 12.20 1.00 14.21
N LEU A 366 10.97 1.22 13.73
CA LEU A 366 10.50 0.66 12.45
C LEU A 366 11.13 1.36 11.25
N VAL A 367 11.48 2.64 11.37
CA VAL A 367 11.95 3.49 10.27
C VAL A 367 13.46 3.68 10.34
N ASP A 368 14.13 3.46 9.22
CA ASP A 368 15.53 3.85 9.02
C ASP A 368 15.61 4.93 7.93
N ASP A 369 15.57 6.18 8.35
CA ASP A 369 15.51 7.32 7.44
C ASP A 369 16.87 7.85 6.97
N ARG A 370 17.98 7.22 7.40
CA ARG A 370 19.35 7.62 7.04
C ARG A 370 19.53 7.70 5.52
N PHE A 371 19.09 6.67 4.83
CA PHE A 371 19.27 6.54 3.39
C PHE A 371 18.41 7.54 2.61
N VAL A 372 17.14 7.67 2.96
CA VAL A 372 16.22 8.55 2.24
C VAL A 372 16.56 10.03 2.46
N LYS A 373 17.06 10.42 3.62
CA LYS A 373 17.54 11.79 3.87
C LYS A 373 18.69 12.15 2.95
N ASN A 374 19.67 11.25 2.80
CA ASN A 374 20.78 11.43 1.87
C ASN A 374 20.30 11.52 0.41
N SER A 375 19.38 10.63 0.03
CA SER A 375 18.83 10.62 -1.33
C SER A 375 18.04 11.90 -1.63
N ILE A 376 17.19 12.37 -0.71
CA ILE A 376 16.46 13.64 -0.84
C ILE A 376 17.45 14.82 -1.00
N ALA A 377 18.48 14.88 -0.17
CA ALA A 377 19.48 15.93 -0.27
C ALA A 377 20.18 15.94 -1.64
N SER A 378 20.46 14.76 -2.22
CA SER A 378 21.13 14.62 -3.51
C SER A 378 20.29 15.10 -4.71
N VAL A 379 18.97 15.18 -4.58
CA VAL A 379 18.04 15.59 -5.64
C VAL A 379 17.43 16.98 -5.43
N GLY A 380 17.97 17.78 -4.51
CA GLY A 380 17.54 19.16 -4.29
C GLY A 380 16.69 19.41 -3.05
N GLY A 381 16.64 18.44 -2.12
CA GLY A 381 15.94 18.56 -0.84
C GLY A 381 14.43 18.28 -0.93
N LEU A 382 13.74 18.43 0.18
CA LEU A 382 12.29 18.20 0.29
C LEU A 382 11.48 19.09 -0.66
N LYS A 383 11.97 20.28 -0.99
CA LYS A 383 11.32 21.19 -1.94
C LYS A 383 11.17 20.61 -3.35
N ALA A 384 12.05 19.70 -3.78
CA ALA A 384 11.91 19.01 -5.06
C ALA A 384 10.63 18.15 -5.12
N PHE A 385 10.10 17.76 -3.95
CA PHE A 385 8.84 17.03 -3.81
C PHE A 385 7.66 17.93 -3.44
N GLY A 386 7.81 19.25 -3.47
CA GLY A 386 6.78 20.20 -3.07
C GLY A 386 6.51 20.23 -1.56
N LEU A 387 7.45 19.73 -0.76
CA LEU A 387 7.34 19.67 0.69
C LEU A 387 8.09 20.83 1.36
N PRO A 388 7.62 21.30 2.53
CA PRO A 388 8.39 22.22 3.37
C PRO A 388 9.77 21.63 3.71
N GLU A 389 10.76 22.50 3.90
CA GLU A 389 12.12 22.07 4.30
C GLU A 389 12.17 21.66 5.78
N SER A 390 11.30 20.74 6.17
CA SER A 390 11.22 20.18 7.53
C SER A 390 10.91 18.70 7.47
N PHE A 391 11.63 17.93 8.25
CA PHE A 391 11.38 16.50 8.44
C PHE A 391 10.33 16.22 9.54
N THR A 392 9.57 17.24 9.91
CA THR A 392 8.43 17.13 10.83
C THR A 392 7.18 17.71 10.19
N ARG A 393 6.02 17.14 10.51
CA ARG A 393 4.72 17.66 10.09
C ARG A 393 3.64 17.33 11.14
N THR A 394 2.49 17.97 11.04
CA THR A 394 1.27 17.59 11.75
C THR A 394 0.39 16.75 10.84
N GLU A 395 -0.20 15.69 11.37
CA GLU A 395 -1.15 14.86 10.61
C GLU A 395 -2.52 15.53 10.58
N GLU A 396 -3.14 15.55 9.39
CA GLU A 396 -4.46 16.15 9.15
C GLU A 396 -5.45 15.07 8.72
N PHE A 397 -6.64 15.10 9.34
CA PHE A 397 -7.71 14.11 9.14
C PHE A 397 -9.01 14.82 8.75
N GLY A 398 -9.74 14.22 7.79
CA GLY A 398 -10.98 14.75 7.23
C GLY A 398 -12.04 13.64 7.05
N PHE A 399 -12.35 12.92 8.13
CA PHE A 399 -13.38 11.87 8.10
C PHE A 399 -14.79 12.42 8.05
#